data_178017ebe80126436b263ba318e51068
#
_entry.id   178017ebe80126436b263ba318e51068
#
_cell.length_a   1.000
_cell.length_b   1.000
_cell.length_c   1.000
_cell.angle_alpha   90.00
_cell.angle_beta   90.00
_cell.angle_gamma   90.00
#
_symmetry.space_group_name_H-M   'P 1'
#
loop_
_entity.id
_entity.type
_entity.pdbx_description
1 polymer ?
#
loop_
_entity_poly.entity_id
_entity_poly.type
_entity_poly.pdbx_seq_one_letter_code
_entity_poly.pdbx_strand_id
1 'polypeptide(L)'
;MIVLLPYPPSANRYLRHTARGTYRTKEANAYRTQAQWLAKAAGATLLTAPLALAITLHPKATKAGKASGVCLDLSNSLKVAEDALQGICYENDKQVKQISMAYGAPLPNGGLTLEVTPQ
;
A
#
# COMPACT_ATOMS: atom_id res chain seq x y z
N MET A 1 -3.41 -4.55 13.19
CA MET A 1 -4.24 -3.54 12.48
C MET A 1 -4.40 -3.98 11.04
N ILE A 2 -5.61 -4.00 10.55
CA ILE A 2 -5.92 -4.33 9.15
C ILE A 2 -6.64 -3.14 8.54
N VAL A 3 -6.24 -2.73 7.35
CA VAL A 3 -6.87 -1.63 6.62
C VAL A 3 -6.99 -1.95 5.14
N LEU A 4 -8.12 -1.59 4.54
CA LEU A 4 -8.30 -1.67 3.08
C LEU A 4 -8.09 -0.28 2.49
N LEU A 5 -7.09 -0.18 1.63
CA LEU A 5 -6.77 1.05 0.90
C LEU A 5 -7.28 0.97 -0.54
N PRO A 6 -7.43 2.12 -1.22
CA PRO A 6 -7.71 2.12 -2.64
C PRO A 6 -6.65 1.38 -3.45
N TYR A 7 -6.98 1.03 -4.69
CA TYR A 7 -6.01 0.46 -5.61
C TYR A 7 -4.85 1.45 -5.81
N PRO A 8 -3.59 1.01 -5.61
CA PRO A 8 -2.47 1.95 -5.61
C PRO A 8 -2.08 2.38 -7.03
N PRO A 9 -1.50 3.58 -7.18
CA PRO A 9 -0.82 3.92 -8.43
C PRO A 9 0.41 3.03 -8.61
N SER A 10 0.87 2.87 -9.84
CA SER A 10 2.11 2.12 -10.09
C SER A 10 3.31 2.85 -9.46
N ALA A 11 4.38 2.10 -9.18
CA ALA A 11 5.60 2.71 -8.63
C ALA A 11 6.14 3.81 -9.56
N ASN A 12 6.00 3.64 -10.87
CA ASN A 12 6.42 4.64 -11.85
C ASN A 12 5.60 5.93 -11.81
N ARG A 13 4.34 5.84 -11.39
CA ARG A 13 3.47 7.01 -11.20
C ARG A 13 3.55 7.56 -9.78
N TYR A 14 4.11 6.81 -8.87
CA TYR A 14 4.25 7.20 -7.48
C TYR A 14 5.46 8.09 -7.25
N LEU A 15 6.59 7.72 -7.87
CA LEU A 15 7.85 8.44 -7.75
C LEU A 15 8.25 9.02 -9.08
N ARG A 16 8.85 10.22 -9.05
CA ARG A 16 9.45 10.85 -10.21
C ARG A 16 10.94 11.05 -9.94
N HIS A 17 11.75 10.57 -10.88
CA HIS A 17 13.20 10.71 -10.83
C HIS A 17 13.62 11.87 -11.73
N THR A 18 14.40 12.80 -11.18
CA THR A 18 14.94 13.93 -11.92
C THR A 18 16.43 14.10 -11.60
N ALA A 19 17.10 15.00 -12.31
CA ALA A 19 18.49 15.34 -12.03
C ALA A 19 18.69 15.89 -10.60
N ARG A 20 17.62 16.40 -9.99
CA ARG A 20 17.66 16.97 -8.63
C ARG A 20 17.28 15.94 -7.56
N GLY A 21 17.01 14.70 -7.94
CA GLY A 21 16.65 13.63 -7.02
C GLY A 21 15.31 12.99 -7.30
N THR A 22 14.83 12.21 -6.35
CA THR A 22 13.57 11.49 -6.44
C THR A 22 12.54 12.12 -5.51
N TYR A 23 11.32 12.32 -6.01
CA TYR A 23 10.24 12.88 -5.22
C TYR A 23 8.89 12.23 -5.57
N ARG A 24 7.93 12.35 -4.65
CA ARG A 24 6.57 11.84 -4.87
C ARG A 24 5.82 12.75 -5.85
N THR A 25 5.00 12.11 -6.70
CA THR A 25 4.10 12.83 -7.61
C THR A 25 2.89 13.36 -6.84
N LYS A 26 2.09 14.22 -7.48
CA LYS A 26 0.81 14.68 -6.91
C LYS A 26 -0.13 13.49 -6.63
N GLU A 27 -0.15 12.53 -7.54
CA GLU A 27 -0.95 11.31 -7.41
C GLU A 27 -0.52 10.50 -6.18
N ALA A 28 0.79 10.39 -5.95
CA ALA A 28 1.33 9.73 -4.78
C ALA A 28 0.96 10.44 -3.48
N ASN A 29 1.07 11.76 -3.46
CA ASN A 29 0.72 12.54 -2.27
C ASN A 29 -0.77 12.42 -1.93
N ALA A 30 -1.63 12.43 -2.94
CA ALA A 30 -3.07 12.25 -2.75
C ALA A 30 -3.38 10.84 -2.20
N TYR A 31 -2.75 9.82 -2.77
CA TYR A 31 -2.91 8.45 -2.30
C TYR A 31 -2.44 8.30 -0.85
N ARG A 32 -1.28 8.86 -0.53
CA ARG A 32 -0.71 8.80 0.81
C ARG A 32 -1.61 9.49 1.83
N THR A 33 -2.17 10.64 1.49
CA THR A 33 -3.10 11.36 2.36
C THR A 33 -4.34 10.53 2.65
N GLN A 34 -4.93 9.93 1.62
CA GLN A 34 -6.10 9.07 1.78
C GLN A 34 -5.78 7.81 2.61
N ALA A 35 -4.62 7.19 2.35
CA ALA A 35 -4.17 6.02 3.09
C ALA A 35 -4.00 6.34 4.57
N GLN A 36 -3.45 7.49 4.91
CA GLN A 36 -3.28 7.92 6.29
C GLN A 36 -4.62 8.09 7.00
N TRP A 37 -5.60 8.69 6.36
CA TRP A 37 -6.95 8.82 6.90
C TRP A 37 -7.57 7.45 7.18
N LEU A 38 -7.49 6.54 6.21
CA LEU A 38 -8.07 5.21 6.35
C LEU A 38 -7.36 4.39 7.42
N ALA A 39 -6.03 4.47 7.50
CA ALA A 39 -5.27 3.77 8.53
C ALA A 39 -5.62 4.28 9.92
N LYS A 40 -5.72 5.59 10.11
CA LYS A 40 -6.12 6.17 11.40
C LYS A 40 -7.53 5.74 11.78
N ALA A 41 -8.46 5.72 10.83
CA ALA A 41 -9.83 5.25 11.06
C ALA A 41 -9.87 3.76 11.43
N ALA A 42 -8.91 2.96 10.95
CA ALA A 42 -8.77 1.55 11.28
C ALA A 42 -8.06 1.32 12.63
N GLY A 43 -7.68 2.37 13.34
CA GLY A 43 -7.04 2.28 14.66
C GLY A 43 -5.52 2.21 14.61
N ALA A 44 -4.89 2.69 13.55
CA ALA A 44 -3.44 2.67 13.45
C ALA A 44 -2.78 3.46 14.56
N THR A 45 -1.74 2.86 15.14
CA THR A 45 -0.85 3.52 16.11
C THR A 45 0.58 3.41 15.59
N LEU A 46 1.39 4.40 15.91
CA LEU A 46 2.78 4.42 15.49
C LEU A 46 3.59 3.39 16.27
N LEU A 47 4.03 2.33 15.60
CA LEU A 47 4.88 1.30 16.21
C LEU A 47 6.35 1.71 16.10
N THR A 48 7.11 1.43 17.15
CA THR A 48 8.55 1.74 17.21
C THR A 48 9.40 0.47 17.24
N ALA A 49 8.78 -0.69 17.39
CA ALA A 49 9.41 -2.00 17.48
C ALA A 49 9.34 -2.74 16.13
N PRO A 50 10.04 -3.87 15.97
CA PRO A 50 9.92 -4.70 14.78
C PRO A 50 8.49 -5.16 14.52
N LEU A 51 8.13 -5.25 13.25
CA LEU A 51 6.79 -5.63 12.83
C LEU A 51 6.81 -6.51 11.57
N ALA A 52 5.69 -7.17 11.33
CA ALA A 52 5.42 -7.91 10.10
C ALA A 52 4.35 -7.17 9.30
N LEU A 53 4.52 -7.15 7.98
CA LEU A 53 3.59 -6.53 7.05
C LEU A 53 3.06 -7.57 6.08
N ALA A 54 1.74 -7.74 6.04
CA ALA A 54 1.08 -8.61 5.07
C ALA A 54 0.31 -7.73 4.08
N ILE A 55 0.55 -7.94 2.80
CA ILE A 55 -0.02 -7.13 1.72
C ILE A 55 -0.82 -8.03 0.79
N THR A 56 -2.08 -7.65 0.55
CA THR A 56 -2.93 -8.34 -0.42
C THR A 56 -3.38 -7.33 -1.46
N LEU A 57 -2.99 -7.56 -2.71
CA LEU A 57 -3.40 -6.71 -3.83
C LEU A 57 -4.64 -7.30 -4.47
N HIS A 58 -5.73 -6.53 -4.44
CA HIS A 58 -7.01 -6.93 -5.04
C HIS A 58 -7.11 -6.34 -6.45
N PRO A 59 -7.12 -7.18 -7.50
CA PRO A 59 -7.34 -6.70 -8.86
C PRO A 59 -8.71 -6.02 -8.99
N LYS A 60 -8.87 -5.15 -9.97
CA LYS A 60 -10.17 -4.62 -10.31
C LYS A 60 -11.04 -5.74 -10.88
N ALA A 61 -12.30 -5.79 -10.47
CA ALA A 61 -13.25 -6.76 -10.99
C ALA A 61 -13.73 -6.33 -12.38
N THR A 62 -13.88 -7.31 -13.28
CA THR A 62 -14.55 -7.10 -14.56
C THR A 62 -16.08 -7.09 -14.35
N LYS A 63 -16.85 -6.79 -15.40
CA LYS A 63 -18.32 -6.86 -15.34
C LYS A 63 -18.82 -8.25 -14.93
N ALA A 64 -18.06 -9.30 -15.24
CA ALA A 64 -18.39 -10.67 -14.84
C ALA A 64 -17.94 -11.03 -13.43
N GLY A 65 -17.37 -10.08 -12.68
CA GLY A 65 -16.88 -10.30 -11.32
C GLY A 65 -15.53 -10.99 -11.25
N LYS A 66 -14.84 -11.17 -12.37
CA LYS A 66 -13.53 -11.81 -12.43
C LYS A 66 -12.43 -10.77 -12.36
N ALA A 67 -11.22 -11.19 -12.02
CA ALA A 67 -10.06 -10.31 -12.00
C ALA A 67 -9.75 -9.75 -13.38
N SER A 68 -9.48 -8.44 -13.45
CA SER A 68 -9.02 -7.79 -14.68
C SER A 68 -7.67 -8.39 -15.09
N GLY A 69 -7.46 -8.54 -16.41
CA GLY A 69 -6.15 -8.93 -16.94
C GLY A 69 -5.10 -7.84 -16.80
N VAL A 70 -5.51 -6.61 -16.51
CA VAL A 70 -4.60 -5.48 -16.28
C VAL A 70 -4.51 -5.25 -14.77
N CYS A 71 -3.39 -5.63 -14.18
CA CYS A 71 -3.17 -5.50 -12.76
C CYS A 71 -1.68 -5.23 -12.50
N LEU A 72 -1.39 -4.44 -11.48
CA LEU A 72 -0.01 -4.23 -11.04
C LEU A 72 0.58 -5.56 -10.58
N ASP A 73 1.90 -5.72 -10.76
CA ASP A 73 2.58 -6.81 -10.10
C ASP A 73 2.77 -6.51 -8.60
N LEU A 74 3.04 -7.55 -7.82
CA LEU A 74 3.12 -7.40 -6.37
C LEU A 74 4.27 -6.48 -5.95
N SER A 75 5.42 -6.57 -6.60
CA SER A 75 6.58 -5.75 -6.23
C SER A 75 6.32 -4.26 -6.47
N ASN A 76 5.53 -3.89 -7.47
CA ASN A 76 5.15 -2.52 -7.71
C ASN A 76 4.27 -1.95 -6.58
N SER A 77 3.39 -2.78 -6.02
CA SER A 77 2.52 -2.34 -4.94
C SER A 77 3.24 -2.23 -3.59
N LEU A 78 4.33 -2.98 -3.40
CA LEU A 78 5.09 -2.98 -2.15
C LEU A 78 5.63 -1.60 -1.79
N LYS A 79 6.30 -0.93 -2.72
CA LYS A 79 6.88 0.39 -2.47
C LYS A 79 5.83 1.41 -2.07
N VAL A 80 4.69 1.37 -2.75
CA VAL A 80 3.58 2.28 -2.46
C VAL A 80 3.01 2.01 -1.07
N ALA A 81 2.81 0.74 -0.73
CA ALA A 81 2.29 0.33 0.58
C ALA A 81 3.22 0.76 1.71
N GLU A 82 4.51 0.47 1.60
CA GLU A 82 5.48 0.83 2.64
C GLU A 82 5.55 2.34 2.84
N ASP A 83 5.60 3.10 1.77
CA ASP A 83 5.68 4.55 1.86
C ASP A 83 4.39 5.16 2.42
N ALA A 84 3.24 4.63 2.04
CA ALA A 84 1.95 5.15 2.50
C ALA A 84 1.76 4.99 4.02
N LEU A 85 2.31 3.91 4.61
CA LEU A 85 2.17 3.63 6.02
C LEU A 85 3.27 4.23 6.90
N GLN A 86 4.38 4.64 6.31
CA GLN A 86 5.48 5.22 7.08
C GLN A 86 5.06 6.55 7.72
N GLY A 87 5.33 6.68 9.01
CA GLY A 87 4.91 7.82 9.80
C GLY A 87 3.52 7.67 10.41
N ILE A 88 2.77 6.64 10.04
CA ILE A 88 1.41 6.38 10.55
C ILE A 88 1.37 5.06 11.33
N CYS A 89 1.90 3.99 10.75
CA CYS A 89 1.91 2.67 11.38
C CYS A 89 3.28 2.32 11.96
N TYR A 90 4.34 2.89 11.43
CA TYR A 90 5.71 2.70 11.91
C TYR A 90 6.55 3.91 11.51
N GLU A 91 7.65 4.12 12.24
CA GLU A 91 8.53 5.27 12.00
C GLU A 91 9.44 5.07 10.80
N ASN A 92 9.93 3.84 10.61
CA ASN A 92 10.94 3.55 9.61
C ASN A 92 10.70 2.18 8.98
N ASP A 93 10.87 2.07 7.68
CA ASP A 93 10.69 0.81 6.95
C ASP A 93 11.67 -0.29 7.39
N LYS A 94 12.77 0.07 8.06
CA LYS A 94 13.71 -0.90 8.65
C LYS A 94 13.07 -1.72 9.77
N GLN A 95 11.96 -1.26 10.35
CA GLN A 95 11.22 -2.01 11.36
C GLN A 95 10.49 -3.21 10.76
N VAL A 96 10.23 -3.19 9.46
CA VAL A 96 9.55 -4.29 8.78
C VAL A 96 10.51 -5.45 8.62
N LYS A 97 10.34 -6.48 9.43
CA LYS A 97 11.22 -7.66 9.47
C LYS A 97 10.67 -8.85 8.73
N GLN A 98 9.39 -8.83 8.40
CA GLN A 98 8.74 -9.88 7.65
C GLN A 98 7.70 -9.27 6.72
N ILE A 99 7.72 -9.68 5.46
CA ILE A 99 6.75 -9.23 4.46
C ILE A 99 6.16 -10.45 3.79
N SER A 100 4.83 -10.49 3.69
CA SER A 100 4.14 -11.44 2.85
C SER A 100 3.26 -10.69 1.86
N MET A 101 3.19 -11.17 0.64
CA MET A 101 2.43 -10.55 -0.44
C MET A 101 1.67 -11.60 -1.23
N ALA A 102 0.45 -11.29 -1.61
CA ALA A 102 -0.38 -12.17 -2.42
C ALA A 102 -1.43 -11.34 -3.18
N TYR A 103 -1.95 -11.93 -4.26
CA TYR A 103 -3.16 -11.42 -4.88
C TYR A 103 -4.36 -11.94 -4.11
N GLY A 104 -5.35 -11.08 -3.90
CA GLY A 104 -6.60 -11.45 -3.27
C GLY A 104 -7.78 -11.45 -4.25
N ALA A 105 -8.98 -11.63 -3.71
CA ALA A 105 -10.19 -11.59 -4.50
C ALA A 105 -10.35 -10.25 -5.22
N PRO A 106 -10.85 -10.23 -6.47
CA PRO A 106 -11.11 -8.99 -7.18
C PRO A 106 -12.18 -8.16 -6.47
N LEU A 107 -12.00 -6.84 -6.48
CA LEU A 107 -12.95 -5.88 -5.95
C LEU A 107 -13.40 -4.92 -7.05
N PRO A 108 -14.60 -4.33 -6.98
CA PRO A 108 -15.12 -3.48 -8.05
C PRO A 108 -14.15 -2.41 -8.55
N ASN A 109 -13.45 -1.74 -7.63
CA ASN A 109 -12.46 -0.72 -7.98
C ASN A 109 -11.03 -1.15 -7.65
N GLY A 110 -10.82 -2.44 -7.37
CA GLY A 110 -9.56 -2.93 -6.85
C GLY A 110 -9.33 -2.49 -5.42
N GLY A 111 -8.16 -2.77 -4.89
CA GLY A 111 -7.80 -2.36 -3.53
C GLY A 111 -6.50 -2.96 -3.06
N LEU A 112 -6.11 -2.55 -1.87
CA LEU A 112 -4.90 -3.03 -1.23
C LEU A 112 -5.20 -3.25 0.25
N THR A 113 -5.21 -4.51 0.69
CA THR A 113 -5.37 -4.84 2.10
C THR A 113 -4.01 -4.91 2.76
N LEU A 114 -3.83 -4.16 3.84
CA LEU A 114 -2.58 -4.14 4.61
C LEU A 114 -2.87 -4.61 6.04
N GLU A 115 -2.04 -5.52 6.50
CA GLU A 115 -2.08 -5.98 7.89
C GLU A 115 -0.73 -5.75 8.53
N VAL A 116 -0.72 -4.98 9.61
CA VAL A 116 0.49 -4.65 10.37
C VAL A 116 0.40 -5.38 11.71
N THR A 117 1.37 -6.23 11.98
CA THR A 117 1.42 -7.05 13.19
C THR A 117 2.74 -6.84 13.91
N PRO A 118 2.73 -6.43 15.20
CA PRO A 118 3.97 -6.36 15.99
C PRO A 118 4.62 -7.75 16.09
N GLN A 119 5.94 -7.76 16.08
CA GLN A 119 6.69 -9.01 16.33
C GLN A 119 7.16 -9.11 17.77
#